data_327ea68e0c95eeaf2fca53e2f03f35a9
#
_entry.id   327ea68e0c95eeaf2fca53e2f03f35a9
#
_cell.length_a   1.000
_cell.length_b   1.000
_cell.length_c   1.000
_cell.angle_alpha   90.00
_cell.angle_beta   90.00
_cell.angle_gamma   90.00
#
_symmetry.space_group_name_H-M   'P 1'
#
loop_
_entity.id
_entity.type
_entity.pdbx_description
1 polymer ?
#
loop_
_entity_poly.entity_id
_entity_poly.type
_entity_poly.pdbx_seq_one_letter_code
_entity_poly.pdbx_strand_id
1 'polypeptide(L)' 'MEYSEIIVRRIRSLCAERGISINKLAAMSDVKQSTLDNIVRGLTQNPRVMTLHKIALAFGMTLSEFLDFDELNDYSFDD' A
#
# COMPACT_ATOMS: atom_id res chain seq x y z
N MET A 1 10.67 12.17 4.25
CA MET A 1 9.47 11.55 3.62
C MET A 1 8.53 11.03 4.70
N GLU A 2 7.26 11.31 4.57
CA GLU A 2 6.27 10.84 5.52
C GLU A 2 6.16 9.31 5.47
N TYR A 3 5.89 8.70 6.62
CA TYR A 3 5.76 7.25 6.72
C TYR A 3 4.69 6.71 5.75
N SER A 4 3.54 7.38 5.70
CA SER A 4 2.45 6.96 4.80
C SER A 4 2.84 7.04 3.33
N GLU A 5 3.69 7.98 2.95
CA GLU A 5 4.15 8.09 1.56
C GLU A 5 4.95 6.86 1.12
N ILE A 6 5.67 6.25 2.05
CA ILE A 6 6.47 5.05 1.77
C ILE A 6 5.53 3.90 1.39
N ILE A 7 4.43 3.77 2.12
CA ILE A 7 3.41 2.75 1.83
C ILE A 7 2.76 3.01 0.47
N VAL A 8 2.43 4.27 0.16
CA VAL A 8 1.86 4.63 -1.14
C VAL A 8 2.81 4.26 -2.28
N ARG A 9 4.08 4.56 -2.11
CA ARG A 9 5.09 4.24 -3.14
C ARG A 9 5.19 2.74 -3.37
N ARG A 10 5.11 1.95 -2.30
CA ARG A 10 5.10 0.49 -2.41
C ARG A 10 3.91 0.02 -3.23
N ILE A 11 2.72 0.53 -2.91
CA ILE A 11 1.49 0.17 -3.64
C ILE A 11 1.61 0.53 -5.12
N ARG A 12 2.05 1.76 -5.42
CA ARG A 12 2.18 2.21 -6.80
C ARG A 12 3.22 1.41 -7.56
N SER A 13 4.33 1.09 -6.91
CA SER A 13 5.38 0.27 -7.52
C SER A 13 4.87 -1.11 -7.90
N LEU A 14 4.13 -1.74 -7.00
CA LEU A 14 3.57 -3.07 -7.27
C LEU A 14 2.51 -3.02 -8.35
N CYS A 15 1.68 -1.97 -8.38
CA CYS A 15 0.72 -1.79 -9.47
C CYS A 15 1.42 -1.65 -10.81
N ALA A 16 2.50 -0.86 -10.86
CA ALA A 16 3.26 -0.66 -12.09
C ALA A 16 3.88 -1.98 -12.57
N GLU A 17 4.46 -2.75 -11.66
CA GLU A 17 5.06 -4.04 -12.01
C GLU A 17 4.04 -5.00 -12.60
N ARG A 18 2.81 -4.96 -12.10
CA ARG A 18 1.76 -5.89 -12.54
C ARG A 18 0.86 -5.33 -13.63
N GLY A 19 1.09 -4.09 -14.03
CA GLY A 19 0.30 -3.43 -15.08
C GLY A 19 -1.17 -3.26 -14.71
N ILE A 20 -1.46 -2.98 -13.43
CA ILE A 20 -2.83 -2.75 -12.98
C ILE A 20 -3.00 -1.32 -12.47
N SER A 21 -4.23 -0.80 -12.60
CA SER A 21 -4.57 0.52 -12.10
C SER A 21 -4.95 0.45 -10.62
N ILE A 22 -5.00 1.61 -9.98
CA ILE A 22 -5.49 1.71 -8.60
C ILE A 22 -6.96 1.24 -8.51
N ASN A 23 -7.77 1.57 -9.51
CA ASN A 23 -9.17 1.13 -9.55
C ASN A 23 -9.25 -0.40 -9.61
N LYS A 24 -8.41 -1.01 -10.42
CA LYS A 24 -8.35 -2.48 -10.53
C LYS A 24 -7.92 -3.09 -9.20
N LEU A 25 -6.93 -2.48 -8.55
CA LEU A 25 -6.46 -2.96 -7.26
C LEU A 25 -7.58 -2.93 -6.21
N ALA A 26 -8.38 -1.85 -6.18
CA ALA A 26 -9.49 -1.75 -5.25
C ALA A 26 -10.48 -2.91 -5.45
N ALA A 27 -10.82 -3.19 -6.70
CA ALA A 27 -11.71 -4.30 -7.03
C ALA A 27 -11.13 -5.65 -6.61
N MET A 28 -9.85 -5.87 -6.89
CA MET A 28 -9.18 -7.14 -6.58
C MET A 28 -9.01 -7.37 -5.08
N SER A 29 -8.81 -6.30 -4.32
CA SER A 29 -8.53 -6.40 -2.89
C SER A 29 -9.79 -6.35 -2.02
N ASP A 30 -10.95 -6.11 -2.61
CA ASP A 30 -12.19 -5.91 -1.86
C ASP A 30 -12.06 -4.75 -0.86
N VAL A 31 -11.35 -3.72 -1.29
CA VAL A 31 -11.22 -2.46 -0.54
C VAL A 31 -12.06 -1.42 -1.26
N LYS A 32 -12.82 -0.64 -0.52
CA LYS A 32 -13.63 0.42 -1.12
C LYS A 32 -12.75 1.36 -1.93
N GLN A 33 -13.23 1.75 -3.11
CA GLN A 33 -12.49 2.69 -3.98
C GLN A 33 -12.11 3.95 -3.23
N SER A 34 -13.04 4.51 -2.44
CA SER A 34 -12.77 5.72 -1.68
C SER A 34 -11.68 5.52 -0.62
N THR A 35 -11.64 4.34 -0.01
CA THR A 35 -10.61 4.03 0.98
C THR A 35 -9.23 3.98 0.32
N LEU A 36 -9.13 3.29 -0.80
CA LEU A 36 -7.85 3.18 -1.51
C LEU A 36 -7.43 4.54 -2.08
N ASP A 37 -8.37 5.31 -2.63
CA ASP A 37 -8.09 6.65 -3.13
C ASP A 37 -7.52 7.54 -2.03
N ASN A 38 -8.10 7.49 -0.84
CA ASN A 38 -7.62 8.29 0.29
C ASN A 38 -6.19 7.91 0.67
N ILE A 39 -5.87 6.62 0.61
CA ILE A 39 -4.51 6.16 0.91
C ILE A 39 -3.54 6.69 -0.14
N VAL A 40 -3.81 6.46 -1.42
CA VAL A 40 -2.84 6.82 -2.47
C VAL A 40 -2.74 8.33 -2.71
N ARG A 41 -3.72 9.09 -2.28
CA ARG A 41 -3.68 10.56 -2.37
C ARG A 41 -3.04 11.19 -1.13
N GLY A 42 -2.63 10.37 -0.17
CA GLY A 42 -1.97 10.86 1.03
C GLY A 42 -2.90 11.45 2.08
N LEU A 43 -4.19 11.18 1.98
CA LEU A 43 -5.17 11.72 2.92
C LEU A 43 -5.30 10.84 4.18
N THR A 44 -4.88 9.58 4.09
CA THR A 44 -4.86 8.65 5.21
C THR A 44 -3.42 8.49 5.68
N GLN A 45 -3.12 8.96 6.87
CA GLN A 45 -1.75 8.94 7.40
C GLN A 45 -1.39 7.60 8.04
N ASN A 46 -2.39 6.84 8.44
CA ASN A 46 -2.18 5.59 9.16
C ASN A 46 -3.15 4.53 8.66
N PRO A 47 -2.90 3.94 7.49
CA PRO A 47 -3.78 2.90 6.95
C PRO A 47 -3.87 1.72 7.91
N ARG A 48 -5.06 1.13 7.99
CA ARG A 48 -5.28 -0.02 8.87
C ARG A 48 -4.53 -1.24 8.34
N VAL A 49 -4.02 -2.04 9.26
CA VAL A 49 -3.31 -3.28 8.90
C VAL A 49 -4.21 -4.20 8.07
N MET A 50 -5.49 -4.31 8.43
CA MET A 50 -6.41 -5.16 7.68
C MET A 50 -6.52 -4.71 6.21
N THR A 51 -6.57 -3.40 5.98
CA THR A 51 -6.61 -2.86 4.62
C THR A 51 -5.34 -3.23 3.86
N LEU A 52 -4.18 -3.06 4.48
CA LEU A 52 -2.90 -3.42 3.86
C LEU A 52 -2.82 -4.92 3.59
N HIS A 53 -3.38 -5.73 4.47
CA HIS A 53 -3.40 -7.18 4.29
C HIS A 53 -4.22 -7.57 3.07
N LYS A 54 -5.40 -6.95 2.90
CA LYS A 54 -6.23 -7.21 1.72
C LYS A 54 -5.51 -6.81 0.43
N ILE A 55 -4.80 -5.68 0.47
CA ILE A 55 -4.01 -5.21 -0.67
C ILE A 55 -2.90 -6.20 -0.98
N ALA A 56 -2.20 -6.68 0.05
CA ALA A 56 -1.14 -7.67 -0.13
C ALA A 56 -1.67 -8.93 -0.82
N LEU A 57 -2.79 -9.45 -0.35
CA LEU A 57 -3.39 -10.65 -0.93
C LEU A 57 -3.77 -10.43 -2.40
N ALA A 58 -4.24 -9.24 -2.75
CA ALA A 58 -4.56 -8.91 -4.14
C ALA A 58 -3.32 -8.99 -5.04
N PHE A 59 -2.15 -8.70 -4.49
CA PHE A 59 -0.88 -8.82 -5.21
C PHE A 59 -0.31 -10.25 -5.16
N GLY A 60 -1.01 -11.19 -4.52
CA GLY A 60 -0.52 -12.55 -4.35
C GLY A 60 0.60 -12.65 -3.33
N MET A 61 0.64 -11.74 -2.37
CA MET A 61 1.68 -11.66 -1.35
C MET A 61 1.09 -11.86 0.04
N THR A 62 1.92 -12.37 0.95
CA THR A 62 1.57 -12.32 2.36
C THR A 62 1.72 -10.88 2.86
N LEU A 63 1.12 -10.56 4.00
CA LEU A 63 1.29 -9.23 4.59
C LEU A 63 2.78 -8.96 4.87
N SER A 64 3.50 -9.96 5.37
CA SER A 64 4.92 -9.77 5.67
C SER A 64 5.74 -9.51 4.41
N GLU A 65 5.42 -10.18 3.30
CA GLU A 65 6.10 -9.93 2.03
C GLU A 65 5.83 -8.52 1.53
N PHE A 66 4.58 -8.08 1.65
CA PHE A 66 4.20 -6.74 1.22
C PHE A 66 4.96 -5.67 1.99
N LEU A 67 5.15 -5.87 3.29
CA LEU A 67 5.80 -4.90 4.16
C LEU A 67 7.33 -5.03 4.16
N ASP A 68 7.88 -6.04 3.53
CA ASP A 68 9.31 -6.28 3.51
C ASP A 68 9.96 -5.58 2.33
N PHE A 69 10.24 -4.29 2.49
CA PHE A 69 10.98 -3.52 1.50
C PHE A 69 11.85 -2.48 2.22
N ASP A 70 12.96 -2.12 1.56
CA ASP A 70 14.03 -1.37 2.21
C ASP A 70 13.59 -0.05 2.84
N GLU A 71 12.83 0.76 2.12
CA GLU A 71 12.41 2.07 2.65
C GLU A 71 11.62 1.95 3.94
N LEU A 72 10.83 0.88 4.08
CA LEU A 72 10.07 0.67 5.30
C LEU A 72 10.94 0.07 6.39
N ASN A 73 11.76 -0.93 6.04
CA ASN A 73 12.63 -1.58 7.00
C ASN A 73 13.66 -0.63 7.59
N ASP A 74 14.16 0.30 6.78
CA ASP A 74 15.20 1.23 7.19
C ASP A 74 14.64 2.55 7.72
N TYR A 75 13.32 2.67 7.82
CA TYR A 75 12.71 3.92 8.25
C TYR A 75 13.10 4.26 9.67
N SER A 76 13.47 5.53 9.90
CA SER A 76 13.82 6.02 11.24
C SER A 76 12.79 7.03 11.72
N PHE A 77 12.32 6.85 12.92
CA PHE A 77 11.46 7.83 13.60
C PHE A 77 12.25 8.87 14.36
N ASP A 78 13.57 8.73 14.34
CA ASP A 78 14.49 9.66 15.02
C ASP A 78 15.06 10.63 14.01
N ASP A 79 14.69 11.88 14.10
CA ASP A 79 15.24 12.87 13.18
C ASP A 79 15.37 14.25 13.82
#